data_ff50efaf744e9e9183e044b9d7744f06
#
_entry.id   ff50efaf744e9e9183e044b9d7744f06
#
_cell.length_a   1.000
_cell.length_b   1.000
_cell.length_c   1.000
_cell.angle_alpha   90.00
_cell.angle_beta   90.00
_cell.angle_gamma   90.00
#
_symmetry.space_group_name_H-M   'P 1'
#
loop_
_entity.id
_entity.type
_entity.pdbx_description
1 polymer ?
#
loop_
_entity_poly.entity_id
_entity_poly.type
_entity_poly.pdbx_seq_one_letter_code
_entity_poly.pdbx_strand_id
1 'polypeptide(L)'
;AKSTKSMNLAYIFATKYKKVLIIDCDLRKTMLHKYMRLSNSHGLTDALIEFGKTHRFNDEYFQTINDQSFSGLLYVLTAGIHVPNPSELLSSDTFKEYMKVLKQNFDFIIIDCAPIGSISDAIPVGNAVDGTIFVVSAKDTKRKDAAQCVDLLKRSNVNVIGSVLTKADSGSGSYHYYY
;
A
#
# COMPACT_ATOMS: atom_id res chain seq x y z
N ALA A 1 0.16 -11.72 4.92
CA ALA A 1 -1.26 -11.74 4.57
C ALA A 1 -1.75 -10.46 3.89
N LYS A 2 -1.53 -9.25 4.44
CA LYS A 2 -1.93 -7.97 3.82
C LYS A 2 -1.08 -7.70 2.56
N SER A 3 0.22 -7.69 2.68
CA SER A 3 1.16 -7.46 1.56
C SER A 3 0.96 -8.43 0.41
N THR A 4 0.65 -9.70 0.69
CA THR A 4 0.32 -10.68 -0.35
C THR A 4 -0.92 -10.28 -1.15
N LYS A 5 -1.94 -9.67 -0.50
CA LYS A 5 -3.15 -9.18 -1.18
C LYS A 5 -2.83 -7.96 -2.03
N SER A 6 -2.03 -7.03 -1.51
CA SER A 6 -1.55 -5.86 -2.27
C SER A 6 -0.77 -6.28 -3.52
N MET A 7 0.13 -7.25 -3.39
CA MET A 7 0.88 -7.82 -4.53
C MET A 7 -0.04 -8.45 -5.56
N ASN A 8 -0.94 -9.36 -5.13
CA ASN A 8 -1.86 -10.03 -6.06
C ASN A 8 -2.74 -9.00 -6.81
N LEU A 9 -3.18 -7.96 -6.12
CA LEU A 9 -3.94 -6.88 -6.74
C LEU A 9 -3.09 -6.13 -7.77
N ALA A 10 -1.83 -5.82 -7.45
CA ALA A 10 -0.90 -5.17 -8.37
C ALA A 10 -0.66 -6.00 -9.64
N TYR A 11 -0.48 -7.31 -9.50
CA TYR A 11 -0.36 -8.24 -10.64
C TYR A 11 -1.62 -8.21 -11.52
N ILE A 12 -2.80 -8.29 -10.92
CA ILE A 12 -4.07 -8.24 -11.67
C ILE A 12 -4.20 -6.92 -12.45
N PHE A 13 -3.91 -5.79 -11.82
CA PHE A 13 -3.98 -4.49 -12.48
C PHE A 13 -2.92 -4.34 -13.59
N ALA A 14 -1.71 -4.90 -13.42
CA ALA A 14 -0.68 -4.89 -14.44
C ALA A 14 -1.10 -5.61 -15.73
N THR A 15 -2.06 -6.55 -15.67
CA THR A 15 -2.63 -7.17 -16.88
C THR A 15 -3.54 -6.22 -17.68
N LYS A 16 -4.01 -5.12 -17.07
CA LYS A 16 -4.97 -4.18 -17.67
C LYS A 16 -4.39 -2.81 -17.97
N TYR A 17 -3.45 -2.34 -17.15
CA TYR A 17 -2.89 -0.99 -17.20
C TYR A 17 -1.41 -1.04 -17.58
N LYS A 18 -0.94 -0.01 -18.28
CA LYS A 18 0.46 0.05 -18.76
C LYS A 18 1.46 0.41 -17.69
N LYS A 19 1.05 1.27 -16.73
CA LYS A 19 1.92 1.76 -15.66
C LYS A 19 1.26 1.57 -14.31
N VAL A 20 1.47 0.41 -13.70
CA VAL A 20 0.99 0.10 -12.35
C VAL A 20 2.15 0.22 -11.38
N LEU A 21 1.92 0.90 -10.26
CA LEU A 21 2.88 1.06 -9.17
C LEU A 21 2.38 0.37 -7.91
N ILE A 22 3.25 -0.38 -7.24
CA ILE A 22 3.04 -0.82 -5.86
C ILE A 22 4.08 -0.18 -4.94
N ILE A 23 3.65 0.36 -3.80
CA ILE A 23 4.49 1.08 -2.82
C ILE A 23 4.44 0.37 -1.47
N ASP A 24 5.60 0.14 -0.86
CA ASP A 24 5.72 -0.32 0.53
C ASP A 24 5.76 0.89 1.48
N CYS A 25 4.61 1.21 2.10
CA CYS A 25 4.50 2.22 3.15
C CYS A 25 4.50 1.62 4.58
N ASP A 26 4.75 0.32 4.74
CA ASP A 26 5.04 -0.26 6.06
C ASP A 26 6.52 -0.07 6.40
N LEU A 27 6.90 1.18 6.70
CA LEU A 27 8.30 1.55 6.96
C LEU A 27 8.87 0.95 8.24
N ARG A 28 8.01 0.35 9.09
CA ARG A 28 8.43 -0.30 10.34
C ARG A 28 8.73 -1.77 10.14
N LYS A 29 7.96 -2.44 9.32
CA LYS A 29 8.11 -3.87 9.03
C LYS A 29 8.06 -4.11 7.53
N THR A 30 9.10 -3.64 6.86
CA THR A 30 9.23 -3.73 5.41
C THR A 30 9.28 -5.19 4.95
N MET A 31 8.37 -5.59 4.11
CA MET A 31 8.27 -6.98 3.65
C MET A 31 8.10 -7.13 2.13
N LEU A 32 7.65 -6.09 1.45
CA LEU A 32 7.34 -6.14 0.03
C LEU A 32 8.56 -6.57 -0.80
N HIS A 33 9.73 -5.98 -0.51
CA HIS A 33 10.99 -6.32 -1.17
C HIS A 33 11.36 -7.81 -1.04
N LYS A 34 11.11 -8.43 0.13
CA LYS A 34 11.38 -9.86 0.35
C LYS A 34 10.46 -10.73 -0.47
N TYR A 35 9.15 -10.43 -0.46
CA TYR A 35 8.16 -11.20 -1.21
C TYR A 35 8.37 -11.11 -2.72
N MET A 36 8.81 -9.95 -3.22
CA MET A 36 9.04 -9.70 -4.63
C MET A 36 10.49 -9.95 -5.07
N ARG A 37 11.38 -10.34 -4.14
CA ARG A 37 12.82 -10.60 -4.37
C ARG A 37 13.54 -9.40 -4.99
N LEU A 38 13.27 -8.22 -4.45
CA LEU A 38 13.82 -6.95 -4.88
C LEU A 38 14.78 -6.36 -3.84
N SER A 39 15.60 -5.40 -4.27
CA SER A 39 16.44 -4.62 -3.36
C SER A 39 15.61 -3.69 -2.47
N ASN A 40 16.08 -3.44 -1.26
CA ASN A 40 15.53 -2.42 -0.35
C ASN A 40 16.59 -1.37 0.05
N SER A 41 17.72 -1.31 -0.66
CA SER A 41 18.80 -0.35 -0.37
C SER A 41 18.38 1.09 -0.66
N HIS A 42 17.49 1.29 -1.61
CA HIS A 42 16.86 2.56 -1.94
C HIS A 42 15.38 2.33 -2.21
N GLY A 43 14.54 3.31 -1.83
CA GLY A 43 13.09 3.18 -2.00
C GLY A 43 12.35 4.45 -1.61
N LEU A 44 11.15 4.31 -1.05
CA LEU A 44 10.26 5.41 -0.71
C LEU A 44 10.90 6.44 0.22
N THR A 45 11.60 6.00 1.26
CA THR A 45 12.24 6.91 2.21
C THR A 45 13.31 7.76 1.55
N ASP A 46 14.14 7.16 0.70
CA ASP A 46 15.17 7.86 -0.09
C ASP A 46 14.54 8.84 -1.08
N ALA A 47 13.53 8.39 -1.79
CA ALA A 47 12.79 9.22 -2.75
C ALA A 47 12.15 10.44 -2.09
N LEU A 48 11.55 10.29 -0.91
CA LEU A 48 10.94 11.39 -0.15
C LEU A 48 11.98 12.37 0.36
N ILE A 49 13.13 11.89 0.85
CA ILE A 49 14.23 12.75 1.32
C ILE A 49 14.77 13.60 0.17
N GLU A 50 15.00 13.00 -0.98
CA GLU A 50 15.46 13.71 -2.18
C GLU A 50 14.40 14.68 -2.69
N PHE A 51 13.17 14.24 -2.83
CA PHE A 51 12.05 15.06 -3.31
C PHE A 51 11.81 16.27 -2.39
N GLY A 52 11.93 16.11 -1.08
CA GLY A 52 11.82 17.22 -0.12
C GLY A 52 12.89 18.30 -0.30
N LYS A 53 14.04 17.95 -0.86
CA LYS A 53 15.15 18.89 -1.12
C LYS A 53 15.07 19.51 -2.52
N THR A 54 14.67 18.74 -3.51
CA THR A 54 14.81 19.09 -4.94
C THR A 54 13.49 19.44 -5.61
N HIS A 55 12.36 18.97 -5.08
CA HIS A 55 11.03 18.98 -5.69
C HIS A 55 11.01 18.36 -7.11
N ARG A 56 11.97 17.47 -7.39
CA ARG A 56 12.08 16.77 -8.69
C ARG A 56 11.72 15.30 -8.51
N PHE A 57 10.91 14.81 -9.44
CA PHE A 57 10.63 13.39 -9.57
C PHE A 57 11.87 12.67 -10.12
N ASN A 58 12.29 11.61 -9.42
CA ASN A 58 13.38 10.75 -9.83
C ASN A 58 12.88 9.31 -9.93
N ASP A 59 12.97 8.68 -11.09
CA ASP A 59 12.51 7.34 -11.36
C ASP A 59 13.53 6.24 -11.01
N GLU A 60 14.75 6.60 -10.62
CA GLU A 60 15.81 5.65 -10.24
C GLU A 60 15.45 4.82 -8.99
N TYR A 61 14.52 5.31 -8.16
CA TYR A 61 14.04 4.58 -6.98
C TYR A 61 13.07 3.45 -7.29
N PHE A 62 12.56 3.37 -8.52
CA PHE A 62 11.59 2.36 -8.93
C PHE A 62 12.29 1.15 -9.53
N GLN A 63 11.95 -0.03 -9.02
CA GLN A 63 12.29 -1.30 -9.63
C GLN A 63 11.12 -1.77 -10.50
N THR A 64 11.37 -2.56 -11.53
CA THR A 64 10.34 -3.04 -12.44
C THR A 64 10.27 -4.55 -12.46
N ILE A 65 9.06 -5.06 -12.59
CA ILE A 65 8.77 -6.46 -12.88
C ILE A 65 8.08 -6.52 -14.23
N ASN A 66 8.58 -7.39 -15.09
CA ASN A 66 7.98 -7.68 -16.38
C ASN A 66 7.46 -9.11 -16.41
N ASP A 67 6.27 -9.30 -16.97
CA ASP A 67 5.65 -10.60 -17.19
C ASP A 67 4.91 -10.57 -18.52
N GLN A 68 4.86 -11.70 -19.22
CA GLN A 68 4.21 -11.81 -20.53
C GLN A 68 2.70 -11.50 -20.48
N SER A 69 2.07 -11.67 -19.31
CA SER A 69 0.66 -11.36 -19.11
C SER A 69 0.37 -9.88 -18.87
N PHE A 70 1.40 -9.03 -18.66
CA PHE A 70 1.22 -7.62 -18.37
C PHE A 70 0.98 -6.80 -19.63
N SER A 71 0.13 -5.78 -19.51
CA SER A 71 -0.07 -4.79 -20.58
C SER A 71 1.08 -3.79 -20.70
N GLY A 72 1.93 -3.70 -19.67
CA GLY A 72 3.10 -2.85 -19.60
C GLY A 72 4.06 -3.35 -18.53
N LEU A 73 4.47 -2.47 -17.62
CA LEU A 73 5.37 -2.81 -16.51
C LEU A 73 4.67 -2.65 -15.16
N LEU A 74 5.00 -3.53 -14.23
CA LEU A 74 4.73 -3.33 -12.81
C LEU A 74 5.93 -2.65 -12.16
N TYR A 75 5.73 -1.43 -11.70
CA TYR A 75 6.72 -0.67 -10.95
C TYR A 75 6.59 -0.95 -9.46
N VAL A 76 7.71 -1.03 -8.77
CA VAL A 76 7.77 -1.30 -7.34
C VAL A 76 8.64 -0.24 -6.67
N LEU A 77 8.06 0.46 -5.71
CA LEU A 77 8.78 1.35 -4.81
C LEU A 77 8.84 0.68 -3.44
N THR A 78 9.98 0.06 -3.15
CA THR A 78 10.22 -0.57 -1.85
C THR A 78 10.33 0.48 -0.75
N ALA A 79 10.35 0.09 0.51
CA ALA A 79 10.40 1.06 1.62
C ALA A 79 11.68 1.91 1.64
N GLY A 80 12.82 1.35 1.26
CA GLY A 80 14.12 2.01 1.28
C GLY A 80 14.80 1.92 2.64
N ILE A 81 15.67 2.89 2.93
CA ILE A 81 16.43 2.94 4.19
C ILE A 81 15.52 3.10 5.41
N HIS A 82 15.97 2.55 6.53
CA HIS A 82 15.24 2.75 7.79
C HIS A 82 15.32 4.19 8.27
N VAL A 83 14.17 4.73 8.67
CA VAL A 83 14.08 6.07 9.27
C VAL A 83 13.56 5.98 10.71
N PRO A 84 14.02 6.83 11.63
CA PRO A 84 13.62 6.76 13.03
C PRO A 84 12.14 7.15 13.24
N ASN A 85 11.60 8.05 12.42
CA ASN A 85 10.28 8.66 12.58
C ASN A 85 9.38 8.41 11.35
N PRO A 86 8.93 7.15 11.08
CA PRO A 86 8.10 6.86 9.92
C PRO A 86 6.79 7.64 9.88
N SER A 87 6.13 7.82 11.04
CA SER A 87 4.86 8.55 11.14
C SER A 87 4.98 10.00 10.70
N GLU A 88 6.07 10.67 11.10
CA GLU A 88 6.36 12.05 10.73
C GLU A 88 6.56 12.17 9.22
N LEU A 89 7.36 11.28 8.63
CA LEU A 89 7.61 11.26 7.19
C LEU A 89 6.32 11.05 6.38
N LEU A 90 5.49 10.09 6.77
CA LEU A 90 4.23 9.78 6.08
C LEU A 90 3.14 10.86 6.30
N SER A 91 3.26 11.66 7.37
CA SER A 91 2.34 12.78 7.64
C SER A 91 2.80 14.10 7.03
N SER A 92 4.00 14.15 6.46
CA SER A 92 4.61 15.36 5.91
C SER A 92 3.89 15.89 4.66
N ASP A 93 4.03 17.18 4.41
CA ASP A 93 3.55 17.77 3.15
C ASP A 93 4.35 17.23 1.96
N THR A 94 5.63 16.91 2.16
CA THR A 94 6.47 16.24 1.15
C THR A 94 5.85 14.93 0.67
N PHE A 95 5.36 14.08 1.57
CA PHE A 95 4.67 12.84 1.19
C PHE A 95 3.40 13.12 0.38
N LYS A 96 2.58 14.09 0.80
CA LYS A 96 1.35 14.47 0.09
C LYS A 96 1.65 14.98 -1.32
N GLU A 97 2.66 15.84 -1.46
CA GLU A 97 3.08 16.37 -2.76
C GLU A 97 3.65 15.27 -3.66
N TYR A 98 4.47 14.39 -3.10
CA TYR A 98 5.04 13.26 -3.82
C TYR A 98 3.94 12.33 -4.35
N MET A 99 2.92 12.03 -3.54
CA MET A 99 1.77 11.24 -3.98
C MET A 99 1.00 11.89 -5.14
N LYS A 100 0.88 13.21 -5.17
CA LYS A 100 0.27 13.94 -6.31
C LYS A 100 1.10 13.76 -7.59
N VAL A 101 2.42 13.82 -7.47
CA VAL A 101 3.32 13.58 -8.61
C VAL A 101 3.22 12.15 -9.11
N LEU A 102 3.16 11.17 -8.20
CA LEU A 102 2.99 9.77 -8.57
C LEU A 102 1.67 9.52 -9.33
N LYS A 103 0.57 10.14 -8.89
CA LYS A 103 -0.73 10.04 -9.59
C LYS A 103 -0.69 10.56 -11.03
N GLN A 104 0.20 11.47 -11.35
CA GLN A 104 0.36 11.99 -12.72
C GLN A 104 1.19 11.06 -13.61
N ASN A 105 2.00 10.18 -13.01
CA ASN A 105 2.96 9.33 -13.72
C ASN A 105 2.51 7.87 -13.87
N PHE A 106 1.53 7.42 -13.09
CA PHE A 106 1.07 6.03 -13.08
C PHE A 106 -0.45 5.94 -13.29
N ASP A 107 -0.88 4.91 -14.02
CA ASP A 107 -2.30 4.65 -14.30
C ASP A 107 -3.02 4.13 -13.06
N PHE A 108 -2.33 3.32 -12.25
CA PHE A 108 -2.85 2.76 -11.01
C PHE A 108 -1.76 2.64 -9.94
N ILE A 109 -2.08 3.02 -8.71
CA ILE A 109 -1.14 2.96 -7.58
C ILE A 109 -1.77 2.14 -6.47
N ILE A 110 -1.05 1.13 -5.99
CA ILE A 110 -1.42 0.30 -4.84
C ILE A 110 -0.43 0.56 -3.73
N ILE A 111 -0.92 0.83 -2.53
CA ILE A 111 -0.09 1.10 -1.37
C ILE A 111 -0.30 0.00 -0.32
N ASP A 112 0.78 -0.68 0.03
CA ASP A 112 0.82 -1.57 1.20
C ASP A 112 1.28 -0.78 2.41
N CYS A 113 0.44 -0.65 3.44
CA CYS A 113 0.75 0.15 4.62
C CYS A 113 0.71 -0.68 5.91
N ALA A 114 1.21 -0.12 7.01
CA ALA A 114 1.22 -0.76 8.33
C ALA A 114 -0.20 -1.11 8.82
N PRO A 115 -0.35 -2.11 9.72
CA PRO A 115 -1.62 -2.40 10.36
C PRO A 115 -2.14 -1.21 11.19
N ILE A 116 -3.40 -0.84 10.99
CA ILE A 116 -4.01 0.32 11.67
C ILE A 116 -4.16 0.15 13.18
N GLY A 117 -4.27 -1.09 13.68
CA GLY A 117 -4.53 -1.37 15.09
C GLY A 117 -3.39 -1.05 16.06
N SER A 118 -2.17 -0.86 15.56
CA SER A 118 -0.99 -0.67 16.42
C SER A 118 -0.40 0.74 16.32
N ILE A 119 -0.57 1.42 15.19
CA ILE A 119 0.17 2.63 14.86
C ILE A 119 -0.64 3.49 13.89
N SER A 120 -0.58 4.80 14.07
CA SER A 120 -1.29 5.80 13.26
C SER A 120 -0.77 6.00 11.84
N ASP A 121 0.27 5.28 11.40
CA ASP A 121 0.91 5.47 10.09
C ASP A 121 -0.06 5.24 8.90
N ALA A 122 -1.07 4.40 9.10
CA ALA A 122 -2.06 4.12 8.07
C ALA A 122 -3.01 5.30 7.78
N ILE A 123 -3.20 6.22 8.72
CA ILE A 123 -4.13 7.35 8.57
C ILE A 123 -3.63 8.35 7.52
N PRO A 124 -2.41 8.91 7.63
CA PRO A 124 -1.92 9.85 6.63
C PRO A 124 -1.81 9.21 5.23
N VAL A 125 -1.47 7.93 5.15
CA VAL A 125 -1.46 7.18 3.89
C VAL A 125 -2.88 7.06 3.33
N GLY A 126 -3.86 6.69 4.17
CA GLY A 126 -5.27 6.58 3.78
C GLY A 126 -5.87 7.91 3.30
N ASN A 127 -5.42 9.03 3.84
CA ASN A 127 -5.86 10.37 3.42
C ASN A 127 -5.18 10.86 2.12
N ALA A 128 -4.09 10.21 1.70
CA ALA A 128 -3.38 10.55 0.46
C ALA A 128 -3.84 9.75 -0.76
N VAL A 129 -4.75 8.79 -0.58
CA VAL A 129 -5.25 7.90 -1.64
C VAL A 129 -6.72 8.15 -1.96
N ASP A 130 -7.18 7.68 -3.11
CA ASP A 130 -8.57 7.83 -3.56
C ASP A 130 -9.52 6.86 -2.85
N GLY A 131 -9.00 5.72 -2.40
CA GLY A 131 -9.79 4.72 -1.66
C GLY A 131 -8.93 3.74 -0.87
N THR A 132 -9.46 3.28 0.25
CA THR A 132 -8.78 2.33 1.14
C THR A 132 -9.59 1.04 1.25
N ILE A 133 -8.91 -0.09 1.13
CA ILE A 133 -9.48 -1.42 1.40
C ILE A 133 -9.04 -1.86 2.79
N PHE A 134 -10.00 -2.15 3.66
CA PHE A 134 -9.74 -2.64 5.01
C PHE A 134 -9.62 -4.17 5.02
N VAL A 135 -8.42 -4.68 5.30
CA VAL A 135 -8.14 -6.13 5.32
C VAL A 135 -8.19 -6.66 6.75
N VAL A 136 -9.08 -7.63 7.00
CA VAL A 136 -9.29 -8.25 8.32
C VAL A 136 -8.94 -9.73 8.25
N SER A 137 -8.25 -10.24 9.27
CA SER A 137 -8.02 -11.69 9.43
C SER A 137 -9.08 -12.31 10.35
N ALA A 138 -9.86 -13.25 9.85
CA ALA A 138 -10.88 -13.94 10.65
C ALA A 138 -10.29 -14.68 11.84
N LYS A 139 -9.06 -15.19 11.71
CA LYS A 139 -8.40 -15.97 12.80
C LYS A 139 -7.64 -15.09 13.79
N ASP A 140 -7.08 -13.97 13.32
CA ASP A 140 -6.11 -13.19 14.12
C ASP A 140 -6.71 -11.88 14.68
N THR A 141 -7.88 -11.43 14.16
CA THR A 141 -8.48 -10.15 14.52
C THR A 141 -9.78 -10.35 15.29
N LYS A 142 -9.85 -9.85 16.51
CA LYS A 142 -11.10 -9.86 17.28
C LYS A 142 -12.10 -8.88 16.66
N ARG A 143 -13.38 -9.24 16.67
CA ARG A 143 -14.46 -8.39 16.11
C ARG A 143 -14.48 -6.98 16.70
N LYS A 144 -14.24 -6.86 18.03
CA LYS A 144 -14.16 -5.57 18.72
C LYS A 144 -13.03 -4.70 18.17
N ASP A 145 -11.85 -5.28 17.96
CA ASP A 145 -10.67 -4.56 17.47
C ASP A 145 -10.89 -4.10 16.02
N ALA A 146 -11.51 -4.95 15.19
CA ALA A 146 -11.89 -4.57 13.83
C ALA A 146 -12.87 -3.39 13.81
N ALA A 147 -13.89 -3.41 14.68
CA ALA A 147 -14.85 -2.32 14.80
C ALA A 147 -14.18 -1.00 15.22
N GLN A 148 -13.27 -1.05 16.20
CA GLN A 148 -12.50 0.12 16.62
C GLN A 148 -11.63 0.69 15.48
N CYS A 149 -11.01 -0.17 14.68
CA CYS A 149 -10.25 0.26 13.51
C CYS A 149 -11.13 0.97 12.47
N VAL A 150 -12.32 0.45 12.20
CA VAL A 150 -13.28 1.06 11.27
C VAL A 150 -13.74 2.43 11.80
N ASP A 151 -14.03 2.54 13.08
CA ASP A 151 -14.41 3.82 13.71
C ASP A 151 -13.28 4.84 13.65
N LEU A 152 -12.03 4.40 13.85
CA LEU A 152 -10.86 5.26 13.72
C LEU A 152 -10.71 5.77 12.27
N LEU A 153 -10.82 4.89 11.28
CA LEU A 153 -10.76 5.28 9.86
C LEU A 153 -11.84 6.31 9.51
N LYS A 154 -13.07 6.09 9.96
CA LYS A 154 -14.19 7.03 9.73
C LYS A 154 -13.95 8.39 10.37
N ARG A 155 -13.53 8.43 11.65
CA ARG A 155 -13.23 9.68 12.37
C ARG A 155 -12.06 10.44 11.75
N SER A 156 -11.14 9.74 11.10
CA SER A 156 -9.98 10.31 10.41
C SER A 156 -10.28 10.69 8.95
N ASN A 157 -11.52 10.64 8.51
CA ASN A 157 -11.97 10.94 7.14
C ASN A 157 -11.28 10.11 6.05
N VAL A 158 -10.84 8.90 6.39
CA VAL A 158 -10.28 7.96 5.40
C VAL A 158 -11.41 7.37 4.57
N ASN A 159 -11.30 7.47 3.25
CA ASN A 159 -12.28 6.90 2.32
C ASN A 159 -12.15 5.38 2.23
N VAL A 160 -12.93 4.64 3.02
CA VAL A 160 -12.97 3.17 3.00
C VAL A 160 -13.98 2.71 1.95
N ILE A 161 -13.48 2.18 0.83
CA ILE A 161 -14.30 1.70 -0.31
C ILE A 161 -14.74 0.25 -0.18
N GLY A 162 -14.18 -0.51 0.76
CA GLY A 162 -14.55 -1.90 1.00
C GLY A 162 -13.69 -2.61 2.03
N SER A 163 -14.04 -3.84 2.31
CA SER A 163 -13.27 -4.71 3.22
C SER A 163 -13.05 -6.09 2.65
N VAL A 164 -11.95 -6.73 3.04
CA VAL A 164 -11.58 -8.10 2.66
C VAL A 164 -11.36 -8.93 3.91
N LEU A 165 -12.15 -10.00 4.07
CA LEU A 165 -11.95 -10.99 5.10
C LEU A 165 -10.97 -12.06 4.61
N THR A 166 -9.91 -12.30 5.36
CA THR A 166 -8.90 -13.31 5.05
C THR A 166 -8.86 -14.39 6.12
N LYS A 167 -8.31 -15.57 5.80
CA LYS A 167 -8.22 -16.72 6.72
C LYS A 167 -9.60 -17.14 7.29
N ALA A 168 -10.68 -16.89 6.55
CA ALA A 168 -11.97 -17.47 6.89
C ALA A 168 -11.91 -18.98 6.67
N ASP A 169 -12.44 -19.77 7.60
CA ASP A 169 -12.57 -21.20 7.37
C ASP A 169 -13.61 -21.39 6.26
N SER A 170 -13.22 -22.09 5.22
CA SER A 170 -14.15 -22.59 4.20
C SER A 170 -14.94 -23.77 4.80
N GLY A 171 -15.77 -23.48 5.81
CA GLY A 171 -16.80 -24.41 6.22
C GLY A 171 -17.70 -24.66 5.04
N SER A 172 -18.22 -25.88 4.90
CA SER A 172 -19.08 -26.41 3.85
C SER A 172 -20.42 -25.65 3.70
N GLY A 173 -20.35 -24.33 3.51
CA GLY A 173 -21.48 -23.44 3.25
C GLY A 173 -21.38 -22.89 1.84
N SER A 174 -22.37 -23.25 1.03
CA SER A 174 -22.60 -22.69 -0.31
C SER A 174 -22.59 -21.16 -0.25
N TYR A 175 -21.54 -20.53 -0.80
CA TYR A 175 -21.53 -19.08 -0.98
C TYR A 175 -22.42 -18.74 -2.16
N HIS A 176 -23.61 -18.22 -1.88
CA HIS A 176 -24.42 -17.56 -2.90
C HIS A 176 -23.80 -16.21 -3.22
N TYR A 177 -23.22 -16.07 -4.41
CA TYR A 177 -22.88 -14.77 -4.97
C TYR A 177 -24.19 -14.06 -5.36
N TYR A 178 -24.52 -12.97 -4.69
CA TYR A 178 -25.51 -12.02 -5.19
C TYR A 178 -24.77 -11.05 -6.12
N TYR A 179 -25.15 -11.07 -7.39
CA TYR A 179 -24.79 -10.06 -8.38
C TYR A 179 -25.74 -8.87 -8.25
#